data_2ef39f132c62b816d9293879cf8cf63d
#
_entry.id   2ef39f132c62b816d9293879cf8cf63d
#
_cell.length_a   1.000
_cell.length_b   1.000
_cell.length_c   1.000
_cell.angle_alpha   90.00
_cell.angle_beta   90.00
_cell.angle_gamma   90.00
#
_symmetry.space_group_name_H-M   'P 1'
#
loop_
_entity.id
_entity.type
_entity.pdbx_description
1 polymer ?
#
loop_
_entity_poly.entity_id
_entity_poly.type
_entity_poly.pdbx_seq_one_letter_code
_entity_poly.pdbx_strand_id
1 'polypeptide(L)'
;EIADITDTPVILIVNCRGMSNSIGAVVKGYLGYEKNNNIKGVIFNNLSDRLYGNAARIVKDMGIEPLGYMPYKKNAVLESRHLGLVTSAEVEHFQEKINSIAEQMRESVDIEGILRIAENASKLEAIHKNIDKKDVRIAVAKDEAFCFLYDDNIDYLRQCGCEIVYFSPLADNKLPDNIDRLLLYGGYPELHAKALSENVSMRNDIAKKIKEGLPCIAECGGFLYLHEYLETPEKDKYPMAGIIKGMGYNAGRLQRFGYMTLTAKKDTLIASANESFRAHEFHYWNSDCPGEDYEIKKASDNSIASAGYGSDTLYAGFPHIYFYGNEQVADNFINACV
;
A
#
# COMPACT_ATOMS: atom_id res chain seq x y z
N GLU A 1 -1.66 -6.50 17.55
CA GLU A 1 -2.45 -5.25 17.60
C GLU A 1 -3.77 -5.40 16.85
N ILE A 2 -3.80 -5.61 15.50
CA ILE A 2 -5.06 -5.77 14.76
C ILE A 2 -5.88 -6.96 15.30
N ALA A 3 -5.28 -8.12 15.44
CA ALA A 3 -5.93 -9.31 15.98
C ALA A 3 -6.45 -9.11 17.42
N ASP A 4 -5.77 -8.30 18.21
CA ASP A 4 -6.16 -7.95 19.58
C ASP A 4 -7.38 -7.00 19.59
N ILE A 5 -7.35 -5.95 18.73
CA ILE A 5 -8.47 -5.01 18.58
C ILE A 5 -9.73 -5.71 18.06
N THR A 6 -9.58 -6.65 17.14
CA THR A 6 -10.71 -7.37 16.50
C THR A 6 -11.07 -8.67 17.21
N ASP A 7 -10.36 -9.04 18.28
CA ASP A 7 -10.47 -10.34 18.97
C ASP A 7 -10.41 -11.53 17.99
N THR A 8 -9.53 -11.42 17.00
CA THR A 8 -9.39 -12.43 15.94
C THR A 8 -8.35 -13.49 16.33
N PRO A 9 -8.65 -14.79 16.20
CA PRO A 9 -7.66 -15.84 16.44
C PRO A 9 -6.52 -15.77 15.42
N VAL A 10 -5.29 -16.01 15.88
CA VAL A 10 -4.06 -15.91 15.11
C VAL A 10 -3.52 -17.27 14.75
N ILE A 11 -3.16 -17.49 13.50
CA ILE A 11 -2.38 -18.63 13.03
C ILE A 11 -0.97 -18.13 12.72
N LEU A 12 0.01 -18.63 13.47
CA LEU A 12 1.41 -18.23 13.32
C LEU A 12 2.08 -19.06 12.22
N ILE A 13 2.70 -18.41 11.24
CA ILE A 13 3.53 -19.09 10.23
C ILE A 13 5.00 -18.94 10.64
N VAL A 14 5.65 -20.07 10.98
CA VAL A 14 7.05 -20.08 11.43
C VAL A 14 7.97 -20.57 10.32
N ASN A 15 8.97 -19.78 9.97
CA ASN A 15 10.03 -20.23 9.07
C ASN A 15 10.98 -21.19 9.82
N CYS A 16 10.94 -22.46 9.44
CA CYS A 16 11.67 -23.54 10.11
C CYS A 16 12.96 -23.95 9.39
N ARG A 17 13.43 -23.16 8.43
CA ARG A 17 14.65 -23.49 7.66
C ARG A 17 15.86 -23.66 8.59
N GLY A 18 16.47 -24.84 8.58
CA GLY A 18 17.64 -25.15 9.42
C GLY A 18 17.32 -25.34 10.92
N MET A 19 16.05 -25.44 11.29
CA MET A 19 15.62 -25.63 12.68
C MET A 19 15.24 -27.09 12.98
N SER A 20 15.38 -27.46 14.25
CA SER A 20 14.89 -28.72 14.84
C SER A 20 14.10 -28.36 16.12
N ASN A 21 14.54 -28.76 17.28
CA ASN A 21 13.86 -28.46 18.55
C ASN A 21 13.80 -26.94 18.88
N SER A 22 14.67 -26.13 18.27
CA SER A 22 14.64 -24.68 18.40
C SER A 22 13.34 -24.03 17.89
N ILE A 23 12.54 -24.72 17.06
CA ILE A 23 11.17 -24.32 16.70
C ILE A 23 10.35 -24.02 17.95
N GLY A 24 10.46 -24.86 18.97
CA GLY A 24 9.76 -24.65 20.24
C GLY A 24 10.14 -23.36 20.94
N ALA A 25 11.41 -22.97 20.91
CA ALA A 25 11.85 -21.70 21.49
C ALA A 25 11.27 -20.50 20.75
N VAL A 26 11.19 -20.58 19.41
CA VAL A 26 10.59 -19.52 18.58
C VAL A 26 9.11 -19.36 18.90
N VAL A 27 8.33 -20.45 18.86
CA VAL A 27 6.89 -20.42 19.16
C VAL A 27 6.64 -19.95 20.58
N LYS A 28 7.40 -20.46 21.57
CA LYS A 28 7.29 -20.03 22.96
C LYS A 28 7.62 -18.55 23.14
N GLY A 29 8.57 -18.03 22.37
CA GLY A 29 8.89 -16.61 22.34
C GLY A 29 7.69 -15.77 21.93
N TYR A 30 7.02 -16.12 20.83
CA TYR A 30 5.79 -15.43 20.39
C TYR A 30 4.66 -15.52 21.41
N LEU A 31 4.46 -16.69 22.03
CA LEU A 31 3.43 -16.89 23.06
C LEU A 31 3.69 -16.11 24.34
N GLY A 32 4.94 -15.83 24.68
CA GLY A 32 5.33 -15.14 25.91
C GLY A 32 5.64 -13.67 25.72
N TYR A 33 5.81 -13.17 24.50
CA TYR A 33 6.20 -11.79 24.23
C TYR A 33 5.07 -10.80 24.50
N GLU A 34 3.87 -11.11 24.03
CA GLU A 34 2.67 -10.32 24.28
C GLU A 34 1.68 -11.11 25.13
N LYS A 35 1.02 -10.46 26.09
CA LYS A 35 0.07 -11.11 27.00
C LYS A 35 -1.21 -11.59 26.32
N ASN A 36 -1.65 -10.89 25.26
CA ASN A 36 -2.90 -11.14 24.56
C ASN A 36 -2.67 -11.48 23.09
N ASN A 37 -1.78 -12.44 22.79
CA ASN A 37 -1.41 -12.75 21.40
C ASN A 37 -2.47 -13.55 20.61
N ASN A 38 -3.47 -14.14 21.27
CA ASN A 38 -4.54 -14.96 20.70
C ASN A 38 -4.09 -16.01 19.66
N ILE A 39 -2.84 -16.51 19.76
CA ILE A 39 -2.30 -17.55 18.87
C ILE A 39 -2.98 -18.88 19.17
N LYS A 40 -3.66 -19.46 18.17
CA LYS A 40 -4.40 -20.73 18.28
C LYS A 40 -3.76 -21.87 17.49
N GLY A 41 -3.07 -21.55 16.40
CA GLY A 41 -2.49 -22.54 15.52
C GLY A 41 -1.12 -22.12 14.98
N VAL A 42 -0.36 -23.11 14.49
CA VAL A 42 0.94 -22.90 13.85
C VAL A 42 1.04 -23.69 12.56
N ILE A 43 1.51 -23.05 11.50
CA ILE A 43 1.94 -23.67 10.25
C ILE A 43 3.46 -23.54 10.15
N PHE A 44 4.15 -24.65 9.84
CA PHE A 44 5.61 -24.69 9.73
C PHE A 44 6.06 -24.50 8.29
N ASN A 45 6.58 -23.35 7.96
CA ASN A 45 7.10 -23.06 6.63
C ASN A 45 8.57 -23.49 6.49
N ASN A 46 8.96 -23.96 5.31
CA ASN A 46 10.29 -24.53 5.02
C ASN A 46 10.65 -25.73 5.92
N LEU A 47 9.67 -26.55 6.28
CA LEU A 47 9.84 -27.77 7.06
C LEU A 47 9.58 -29.00 6.20
N SER A 48 10.42 -30.03 6.29
CA SER A 48 10.19 -31.30 5.61
C SER A 48 9.22 -32.21 6.40
N ASP A 49 8.51 -33.08 5.69
CA ASP A 49 7.61 -34.09 6.26
C ASP A 49 8.24 -34.86 7.43
N ARG A 50 9.49 -35.31 7.23
CA ARG A 50 10.24 -36.07 8.26
C ARG A 50 10.35 -35.36 9.61
N LEU A 51 10.38 -34.04 9.64
CA LEU A 51 10.55 -33.23 10.85
C LEU A 51 9.21 -32.77 11.43
N TYR A 52 8.11 -32.85 10.66
CA TYR A 52 6.81 -32.35 11.06
C TYR A 52 6.30 -32.99 12.36
N GLY A 53 6.36 -34.33 12.47
CA GLY A 53 5.86 -35.04 13.65
C GLY A 53 6.49 -34.55 14.96
N ASN A 54 7.80 -34.25 14.97
CA ASN A 54 8.46 -33.70 16.15
C ASN A 54 8.04 -32.24 16.41
N ALA A 55 7.97 -31.40 15.38
CA ALA A 55 7.55 -30.02 15.51
C ALA A 55 6.10 -29.91 16.00
N ALA A 56 5.20 -30.71 15.45
CA ALA A 56 3.81 -30.80 15.86
C ALA A 56 3.64 -31.16 17.33
N ARG A 57 4.39 -32.16 17.81
CA ARG A 57 4.39 -32.55 19.23
C ARG A 57 4.82 -31.40 20.13
N ILE A 58 5.91 -30.72 19.79
CA ILE A 58 6.45 -29.60 20.58
C ILE A 58 5.40 -28.51 20.78
N VAL A 59 4.68 -28.11 19.72
CA VAL A 59 3.68 -27.00 19.83
C VAL A 59 2.39 -27.48 20.49
N LYS A 60 2.02 -28.77 20.29
CA LYS A 60 0.86 -29.36 20.97
C LYS A 60 1.04 -29.38 22.47
N ASP A 61 2.26 -29.68 22.96
CA ASP A 61 2.62 -29.63 24.38
C ASP A 61 2.51 -28.19 24.97
N MET A 62 2.47 -27.17 24.13
CA MET A 62 2.23 -25.74 24.49
C MET A 62 0.75 -25.35 24.42
N GLY A 63 -0.16 -26.25 24.07
CA GLY A 63 -1.58 -25.99 23.91
C GLY A 63 -1.95 -25.31 22.58
N ILE A 64 -1.06 -25.34 21.58
CA ILE A 64 -1.27 -24.73 20.27
C ILE A 64 -1.53 -25.83 19.23
N GLU A 65 -2.47 -25.60 18.32
CA GLU A 65 -2.83 -26.56 17.28
C GLU A 65 -1.78 -26.58 16.15
N PRO A 66 -1.13 -27.72 15.86
CA PRO A 66 -0.24 -27.85 14.71
C PRO A 66 -1.08 -28.03 13.45
N LEU A 67 -1.13 -27.02 12.59
CA LEU A 67 -1.97 -26.97 11.39
C LEU A 67 -1.26 -27.44 10.11
N GLY A 68 -0.09 -28.05 10.24
CA GLY A 68 0.61 -28.60 9.09
C GLY A 68 1.92 -27.90 8.76
N TYR A 69 2.45 -28.21 7.57
CA TYR A 69 3.75 -27.71 7.13
C TYR A 69 3.77 -27.43 5.62
N MET A 70 4.71 -26.59 5.21
CA MET A 70 5.06 -26.33 3.82
C MET A 70 6.54 -26.64 3.61
N PRO A 71 6.90 -27.62 2.77
CA PRO A 71 8.30 -27.85 2.40
C PRO A 71 8.82 -26.73 1.49
N TYR A 72 10.15 -26.57 1.44
CA TYR A 72 10.74 -25.65 0.48
C TYR A 72 10.47 -26.11 -0.96
N LYS A 73 9.85 -25.26 -1.76
CA LYS A 73 9.59 -25.48 -3.19
C LYS A 73 10.30 -24.42 -4.03
N LYS A 74 11.28 -24.82 -4.82
CA LYS A 74 12.06 -23.88 -5.65
C LYS A 74 11.18 -23.14 -6.67
N ASN A 75 10.20 -23.83 -7.25
CA ASN A 75 9.27 -23.28 -8.24
C ASN A 75 8.17 -22.36 -7.64
N ALA A 76 8.08 -22.29 -6.32
CA ALA A 76 7.10 -21.45 -5.61
C ALA A 76 7.77 -20.21 -4.96
N VAL A 77 9.05 -19.98 -5.23
CA VAL A 77 9.75 -18.79 -4.73
C VAL A 77 9.27 -17.57 -5.50
N LEU A 78 8.83 -16.56 -4.78
CA LEU A 78 8.56 -15.23 -5.31
C LEU A 78 9.81 -14.36 -5.12
N GLU A 79 10.19 -13.66 -6.18
CA GLU A 79 11.27 -12.69 -6.10
C GLU A 79 10.84 -11.49 -5.28
N SER A 80 11.79 -10.88 -4.59
CA SER A 80 11.56 -9.71 -3.75
C SER A 80 12.27 -8.51 -4.35
N ARG A 81 11.57 -7.39 -4.46
CA ARG A 81 12.11 -6.08 -4.79
C ARG A 81 11.79 -5.13 -3.65
N HIS A 82 12.72 -4.28 -3.22
CA HIS A 82 12.46 -3.23 -2.24
C HIS A 82 11.55 -3.68 -1.07
N LEU A 83 11.99 -4.66 -0.28
CA LEU A 83 11.20 -5.27 0.82
C LEU A 83 9.97 -6.10 0.36
N GLY A 84 10.04 -6.69 -0.83
CA GLY A 84 9.02 -7.62 -1.32
C GLY A 84 7.90 -6.99 -2.15
N LEU A 85 8.02 -5.72 -2.51
CA LEU A 85 7.03 -5.02 -3.33
C LEU A 85 7.19 -5.33 -4.84
N VAL A 86 7.05 -6.60 -5.20
CA VAL A 86 6.86 -7.01 -6.60
C VAL A 86 5.38 -7.26 -6.82
N THR A 87 4.79 -6.60 -7.82
CA THR A 87 3.37 -6.77 -8.11
C THR A 87 3.08 -8.13 -8.72
N SER A 88 1.88 -8.65 -8.51
CA SER A 88 1.46 -9.94 -9.07
C SER A 88 1.53 -9.98 -10.61
N ALA A 89 1.38 -8.84 -11.26
CA ALA A 89 1.46 -8.70 -12.72
C ALA A 89 2.89 -8.87 -13.25
N GLU A 90 3.91 -8.55 -12.44
CA GLU A 90 5.33 -8.65 -12.80
C GLU A 90 5.93 -10.04 -12.52
N VAL A 91 5.25 -10.87 -11.71
CA VAL A 91 5.78 -12.20 -11.36
C VAL A 91 5.56 -13.17 -12.52
N GLU A 92 6.64 -13.59 -13.16
CA GLU A 92 6.59 -14.62 -14.19
C GLU A 92 5.96 -15.92 -13.65
N HIS A 93 5.07 -16.52 -14.46
CA HIS A 93 4.37 -17.76 -14.09
C HIS A 93 3.61 -17.70 -12.75
N PHE A 94 3.09 -16.53 -12.37
CA PHE A 94 2.45 -16.30 -11.07
C PHE A 94 1.35 -17.33 -10.77
N GLN A 95 0.46 -17.59 -11.74
CA GLN A 95 -0.63 -18.55 -11.56
C GLN A 95 -0.13 -19.99 -11.34
N GLU A 96 0.94 -20.40 -12.03
CA GLU A 96 1.56 -21.72 -11.85
C GLU A 96 2.18 -21.85 -10.46
N LYS A 97 2.84 -20.79 -9.97
CA LYS A 97 3.41 -20.74 -8.61
C LYS A 97 2.31 -20.86 -7.55
N ILE A 98 1.21 -20.10 -7.70
CA ILE A 98 0.06 -20.18 -6.79
C ILE A 98 -0.58 -21.57 -6.81
N ASN A 99 -0.79 -22.16 -7.97
CA ASN A 99 -1.33 -23.51 -8.08
C ASN A 99 -0.44 -24.54 -7.37
N SER A 100 0.89 -24.46 -7.55
CA SER A 100 1.85 -25.34 -6.89
C SER A 100 1.84 -25.20 -5.36
N ILE A 101 1.65 -23.97 -4.84
CA ILE A 101 1.48 -23.73 -3.40
C ILE A 101 0.16 -24.31 -2.92
N ALA A 102 -0.94 -24.07 -3.63
CA ALA A 102 -2.27 -24.55 -3.26
C ALA A 102 -2.35 -26.10 -3.23
N GLU A 103 -1.74 -26.80 -4.20
CA GLU A 103 -1.64 -28.24 -4.21
C GLU A 103 -0.90 -28.76 -2.96
N GLN A 104 0.26 -28.16 -2.65
CA GLN A 104 1.01 -28.56 -1.47
C GLN A 104 0.25 -28.28 -0.17
N MET A 105 -0.48 -27.18 -0.08
CA MET A 105 -1.31 -26.89 1.10
C MET A 105 -2.38 -27.95 1.30
N ARG A 106 -3.05 -28.42 0.23
CA ARG A 106 -4.04 -29.51 0.32
C ARG A 106 -3.44 -30.81 0.87
N GLU A 107 -2.17 -31.08 0.59
CA GLU A 107 -1.49 -32.30 1.01
C GLU A 107 -0.99 -32.25 2.45
N SER A 108 -0.56 -31.10 2.93
CA SER A 108 0.23 -31.00 4.16
C SER A 108 -0.24 -29.97 5.18
N VAL A 109 -1.33 -29.23 4.89
CA VAL A 109 -1.92 -28.26 5.81
C VAL A 109 -3.35 -28.67 6.16
N ASP A 110 -3.69 -28.64 7.44
CA ASP A 110 -5.04 -28.88 7.96
C ASP A 110 -5.94 -27.67 7.71
N ILE A 111 -6.49 -27.59 6.49
CA ILE A 111 -7.40 -26.51 6.09
C ILE A 111 -8.66 -26.49 6.95
N GLU A 112 -9.21 -27.66 7.29
CA GLU A 112 -10.38 -27.75 8.18
C GLU A 112 -10.08 -27.22 9.57
N GLY A 113 -8.87 -27.46 10.09
CA GLY A 113 -8.39 -26.87 11.34
C GLY A 113 -8.32 -25.34 11.28
N ILE A 114 -7.84 -24.81 10.17
CA ILE A 114 -7.83 -23.36 9.95
C ILE A 114 -9.26 -22.78 9.99
N LEU A 115 -10.20 -23.42 9.27
CA LEU A 115 -11.59 -22.98 9.23
C LEU A 115 -12.25 -23.06 10.61
N ARG A 116 -12.05 -24.15 11.38
CA ARG A 116 -12.54 -24.27 12.77
C ARG A 116 -12.02 -23.15 13.68
N ILE A 117 -10.76 -22.76 13.52
CA ILE A 117 -10.18 -21.64 14.28
C ILE A 117 -10.85 -20.32 13.84
N ALA A 118 -11.03 -20.11 12.54
CA ALA A 118 -11.64 -18.89 11.98
C ALA A 118 -13.11 -18.73 12.41
N GLU A 119 -13.89 -19.81 12.50
CA GLU A 119 -15.29 -19.81 12.95
C GLU A 119 -15.46 -19.31 14.38
N ASN A 120 -14.39 -19.37 15.20
CA ASN A 120 -14.38 -18.85 16.56
C ASN A 120 -14.00 -17.36 16.66
N ALA A 121 -13.80 -16.68 15.52
CA ALA A 121 -13.57 -15.23 15.53
C ALA A 121 -14.82 -14.47 15.99
N SER A 122 -14.61 -13.41 16.74
CA SER A 122 -15.68 -12.52 17.17
C SER A 122 -16.37 -11.87 15.95
N LYS A 123 -17.69 -11.76 16.01
CA LYS A 123 -18.43 -11.06 14.95
C LYS A 123 -18.17 -9.57 15.05
N LEU A 124 -17.72 -9.00 13.95
CA LEU A 124 -17.59 -7.55 13.81
C LEU A 124 -18.91 -6.98 13.30
N GLU A 125 -19.39 -5.92 13.96
CA GLU A 125 -20.56 -5.20 13.47
C GLU A 125 -20.14 -4.26 12.34
N ALA A 126 -20.86 -4.32 11.21
CA ALA A 126 -20.64 -3.37 10.12
C ALA A 126 -21.20 -1.99 10.52
N ILE A 127 -20.36 -0.99 10.49
CA ILE A 127 -20.79 0.40 10.68
C ILE A 127 -21.35 0.89 9.34
N HIS A 128 -22.68 0.92 9.23
CA HIS A 128 -23.34 1.54 8.08
C HIS A 128 -23.41 3.04 8.31
N LYS A 129 -22.61 3.81 7.61
CA LYS A 129 -22.75 5.27 7.56
C LYS A 129 -23.72 5.65 6.46
N ASN A 130 -24.68 6.52 6.78
CA ASN A 130 -25.43 7.23 5.76
C ASN A 130 -24.49 8.26 5.15
N ILE A 131 -23.99 7.98 3.97
CA ILE A 131 -23.13 8.88 3.22
C ILE A 131 -23.99 9.61 2.20
N ASP A 132 -23.94 10.94 2.20
CA ASP A 132 -24.59 11.75 1.18
C ASP A 132 -23.93 11.46 -0.17
N LYS A 133 -24.72 10.89 -1.09
CA LYS A 133 -24.21 10.54 -2.41
C LYS A 133 -23.92 11.81 -3.20
N LYS A 134 -22.75 11.85 -3.81
CA LYS A 134 -22.28 12.93 -4.66
C LYS A 134 -22.16 12.44 -6.11
N ASP A 135 -22.58 13.28 -7.03
CA ASP A 135 -22.42 13.02 -8.47
C ASP A 135 -21.08 13.61 -8.92
N VAL A 136 -19.99 12.93 -8.55
CA VAL A 136 -18.63 13.36 -8.83
C VAL A 136 -17.91 12.26 -9.61
N ARG A 137 -17.32 12.61 -10.73
CA ARG A 137 -16.56 11.70 -11.60
C ARG A 137 -15.07 11.85 -11.39
N ILE A 138 -14.42 10.79 -10.92
CA ILE A 138 -13.01 10.79 -10.51
C ILE A 138 -12.19 9.95 -11.49
N ALA A 139 -11.22 10.57 -12.16
CA ALA A 139 -10.22 9.85 -12.95
C ALA A 139 -9.11 9.33 -12.03
N VAL A 140 -8.80 8.04 -12.16
CA VAL A 140 -7.78 7.35 -11.35
C VAL A 140 -6.74 6.73 -12.27
N ALA A 141 -5.49 7.15 -12.13
CA ALA A 141 -4.37 6.54 -12.85
C ALA A 141 -4.16 5.09 -12.39
N LYS A 142 -4.17 4.14 -13.34
CA LYS A 142 -3.98 2.72 -13.05
C LYS A 142 -3.36 1.99 -14.23
N ASP A 143 -2.07 1.70 -14.13
CA ASP A 143 -1.28 0.87 -15.05
C ASP A 143 -0.03 0.36 -14.32
N GLU A 144 0.97 -0.14 -15.04
CA GLU A 144 2.21 -0.67 -14.46
C GLU A 144 3.04 0.42 -13.75
N ALA A 145 2.94 1.69 -14.18
CA ALA A 145 3.60 2.81 -13.53
C ALA A 145 2.84 3.32 -12.29
N PHE A 146 1.52 3.14 -12.25
CA PHE A 146 0.62 3.61 -11.18
C PHE A 146 -0.20 2.43 -10.62
N CYS A 147 0.47 1.50 -9.98
CA CYS A 147 -0.12 0.24 -9.50
C CYS A 147 -0.30 0.16 -7.98
N PHE A 148 0.15 1.16 -7.22
CA PHE A 148 0.11 1.15 -5.77
C PHE A 148 -1.00 2.06 -5.26
N LEU A 149 -2.22 1.54 -5.24
CA LEU A 149 -3.40 2.21 -4.70
C LEU A 149 -4.05 1.33 -3.62
N TYR A 150 -4.74 1.95 -2.68
CA TYR A 150 -5.60 1.24 -1.74
C TYR A 150 -6.98 1.01 -2.36
N ASP A 151 -7.35 -0.25 -2.62
CA ASP A 151 -8.69 -0.57 -3.14
C ASP A 151 -9.79 -0.09 -2.18
N ASP A 152 -9.54 -0.12 -0.87
CA ASP A 152 -10.42 0.44 0.15
C ASP A 152 -10.73 1.93 -0.08
N ASN A 153 -9.75 2.74 -0.52
CA ASN A 153 -9.98 4.14 -0.86
C ASN A 153 -10.94 4.28 -2.05
N ILE A 154 -10.78 3.41 -3.03
CA ILE A 154 -11.68 3.38 -4.20
C ILE A 154 -13.10 2.98 -3.78
N ASP A 155 -13.21 1.99 -2.91
CA ASP A 155 -14.52 1.55 -2.38
C ASP A 155 -15.16 2.61 -1.49
N TYR A 156 -14.39 3.34 -0.70
CA TYR A 156 -14.88 4.50 0.05
C TYR A 156 -15.48 5.56 -0.89
N LEU A 157 -14.77 5.96 -1.94
CA LEU A 157 -15.26 6.94 -2.92
C LEU A 157 -16.54 6.45 -3.64
N ARG A 158 -16.61 5.17 -3.99
CA ARG A 158 -17.82 4.57 -4.58
C ARG A 158 -19.00 4.58 -3.60
N GLN A 159 -18.77 4.31 -2.31
CA GLN A 159 -19.79 4.40 -1.27
C GLN A 159 -20.31 5.84 -1.12
N CYS A 160 -19.44 6.85 -1.30
CA CYS A 160 -19.81 8.26 -1.38
C CYS A 160 -20.60 8.62 -2.66
N GLY A 161 -20.83 7.66 -3.57
CA GLY A 161 -21.56 7.87 -4.83
C GLY A 161 -20.71 8.37 -5.98
N CYS A 162 -19.38 8.43 -5.84
CA CYS A 162 -18.50 8.86 -6.90
C CYS A 162 -18.40 7.80 -8.03
N GLU A 163 -18.40 8.27 -9.27
CA GLU A 163 -18.06 7.44 -10.43
C GLU A 163 -16.54 7.37 -10.59
N ILE A 164 -15.98 6.17 -10.60
CA ILE A 164 -14.55 5.95 -10.77
C ILE A 164 -14.24 5.55 -12.21
N VAL A 165 -13.41 6.32 -12.88
CA VAL A 165 -12.96 6.05 -14.25
C VAL A 165 -11.45 5.86 -14.26
N TYR A 166 -11.01 4.66 -14.58
CA TYR A 166 -9.58 4.38 -14.70
C TYR A 166 -9.03 4.85 -16.05
N PHE A 167 -7.79 5.31 -16.04
CA PHE A 167 -7.03 5.63 -17.24
C PHE A 167 -5.56 5.23 -17.08
N SER A 168 -4.86 5.04 -18.18
CA SER A 168 -3.45 4.67 -18.20
C SER A 168 -2.58 5.84 -18.68
N PRO A 169 -1.77 6.45 -17.81
CA PRO A 169 -0.77 7.41 -18.26
C PRO A 169 0.24 6.86 -19.27
N LEU A 170 0.46 5.54 -19.30
CA LEU A 170 1.34 4.88 -20.27
C LEU A 170 0.68 4.71 -21.64
N ALA A 171 -0.62 4.38 -21.71
CA ALA A 171 -1.28 3.94 -22.93
C ALA A 171 -2.29 4.94 -23.52
N ASP A 172 -3.00 5.70 -22.67
CA ASP A 172 -4.02 6.63 -23.12
C ASP A 172 -3.40 7.96 -23.57
N ASN A 173 -4.02 8.62 -24.55
CA ASN A 173 -3.51 9.87 -25.10
C ASN A 173 -4.01 11.13 -24.36
N LYS A 174 -5.08 11.01 -23.57
CA LYS A 174 -5.69 12.10 -22.79
C LYS A 174 -6.43 11.56 -21.57
N LEU A 175 -6.74 12.43 -20.63
CA LEU A 175 -7.63 12.14 -19.53
C LEU A 175 -9.04 11.78 -20.01
N PRO A 176 -9.81 10.98 -19.26
CA PRO A 176 -11.24 10.75 -19.55
C PRO A 176 -12.01 12.09 -19.60
N ASP A 177 -13.01 12.14 -20.46
CA ASP A 177 -13.84 13.34 -20.59
C ASP A 177 -14.77 13.53 -19.36
N ASN A 178 -15.13 14.78 -19.06
CA ASN A 178 -16.07 15.17 -18.00
C ASN A 178 -15.68 14.64 -16.61
N ILE A 179 -14.41 14.74 -16.25
CA ILE A 179 -13.93 14.42 -14.90
C ILE A 179 -13.96 15.65 -14.00
N ASP A 180 -14.33 15.45 -12.76
CA ASP A 180 -14.36 16.48 -11.72
C ASP A 180 -13.13 16.44 -10.84
N ARG A 181 -12.45 15.28 -10.75
CA ARG A 181 -11.30 15.02 -9.86
C ARG A 181 -10.27 14.14 -10.51
N LEU A 182 -9.02 14.24 -10.05
CA LEU A 182 -7.90 13.43 -10.50
C LEU A 182 -7.17 12.79 -9.32
N LEU A 183 -6.94 11.48 -9.39
CA LEU A 183 -6.10 10.72 -8.46
C LEU A 183 -4.91 10.12 -9.20
N LEU A 184 -3.71 10.51 -8.80
CA LEU A 184 -2.43 9.96 -9.23
C LEU A 184 -1.81 9.26 -8.02
N TYR A 185 -2.05 7.96 -7.91
CA TYR A 185 -1.52 7.16 -6.80
C TYR A 185 -0.05 6.79 -6.98
N GLY A 186 0.48 6.05 -6.02
CA GLY A 186 1.82 5.52 -6.05
C GLY A 186 2.04 4.43 -7.10
N GLY A 187 3.27 4.00 -7.21
CA GLY A 187 3.73 2.99 -8.15
C GLY A 187 5.21 3.15 -8.41
N TYR A 188 5.61 2.78 -9.61
CA TYR A 188 7.01 2.79 -10.06
C TYR A 188 7.20 3.59 -11.35
N PRO A 189 6.83 4.89 -11.39
CA PRO A 189 6.98 5.70 -12.60
C PRO A 189 8.44 5.79 -13.07
N GLU A 190 9.42 5.65 -12.17
CA GLU A 190 10.83 5.64 -12.49
C GLU A 190 11.26 4.46 -13.36
N LEU A 191 10.58 3.32 -13.26
CA LEU A 191 10.83 2.15 -14.12
C LEU A 191 10.24 2.34 -15.52
N HIS A 192 9.26 3.23 -15.65
CA HIS A 192 8.53 3.53 -16.87
C HIS A 192 8.78 4.96 -17.37
N ALA A 193 9.77 5.66 -16.82
CA ALA A 193 9.98 7.09 -17.04
C ALA A 193 10.15 7.45 -18.52
N LYS A 194 10.83 6.63 -19.31
CA LYS A 194 10.96 6.82 -20.74
C LYS A 194 9.60 6.79 -21.45
N ALA A 195 8.80 5.74 -21.24
CA ALA A 195 7.48 5.60 -21.86
C ALA A 195 6.54 6.73 -21.44
N LEU A 196 6.50 7.07 -20.15
CA LEU A 196 5.75 8.21 -19.64
C LEU A 196 6.18 9.52 -20.30
N SER A 197 7.48 9.71 -20.52
CA SER A 197 8.01 10.92 -21.16
C SER A 197 7.63 11.01 -22.65
N GLU A 198 7.57 9.91 -23.35
CA GLU A 198 7.18 9.83 -24.76
C GLU A 198 5.69 10.10 -24.97
N ASN A 199 4.84 9.84 -23.96
CA ASN A 199 3.43 10.18 -23.99
C ASN A 199 3.18 11.69 -23.70
N VAL A 200 3.66 12.53 -24.61
CA VAL A 200 3.60 14.00 -24.49
C VAL A 200 2.16 14.50 -24.41
N SER A 201 1.22 13.84 -25.10
CA SER A 201 -0.19 14.25 -25.13
C SER A 201 -0.80 14.12 -23.73
N MET A 202 -0.67 12.98 -23.08
CA MET A 202 -1.19 12.75 -21.72
C MET A 202 -0.53 13.68 -20.69
N ARG A 203 0.80 13.84 -20.74
CA ARG A 203 1.52 14.74 -19.82
C ARG A 203 1.02 16.17 -19.92
N ASN A 204 0.82 16.66 -21.15
CA ASN A 204 0.33 18.01 -21.39
C ASN A 204 -1.13 18.19 -20.96
N ASP A 205 -1.98 17.18 -21.16
CA ASP A 205 -3.38 17.22 -20.76
C ASP A 205 -3.52 17.26 -19.24
N ILE A 206 -2.81 16.38 -18.51
CA ILE A 206 -2.73 16.41 -17.05
C ILE A 206 -2.23 17.78 -16.56
N ALA A 207 -1.12 18.26 -17.11
CA ALA A 207 -0.54 19.52 -16.72
C ALA A 207 -1.50 20.70 -16.95
N LYS A 208 -2.19 20.70 -18.09
CA LYS A 208 -3.18 21.72 -18.43
C LYS A 208 -4.35 21.69 -17.46
N LYS A 209 -4.96 20.53 -17.24
CA LYS A 209 -6.13 20.37 -16.37
C LYS A 209 -5.86 20.77 -14.92
N ILE A 210 -4.70 20.38 -14.35
CA ILE A 210 -4.32 20.79 -12.99
C ILE A 210 -4.10 22.29 -12.92
N LYS A 211 -3.45 22.91 -13.93
CA LYS A 211 -3.28 24.38 -14.00
C LYS A 211 -4.60 25.14 -14.17
N GLU A 212 -5.58 24.52 -14.80
CA GLU A 212 -6.95 25.04 -14.95
C GLU A 212 -7.79 24.87 -13.68
N GLY A 213 -7.25 24.24 -12.61
CA GLY A 213 -7.90 24.10 -11.32
C GLY A 213 -8.57 22.76 -11.08
N LEU A 214 -8.36 21.74 -11.92
CA LEU A 214 -8.86 20.38 -11.64
C LEU A 214 -8.32 19.88 -10.30
N PRO A 215 -9.17 19.60 -9.29
CA PRO A 215 -8.70 19.08 -8.01
C PRO A 215 -7.97 17.73 -8.17
N CYS A 216 -6.74 17.70 -7.64
CA CYS A 216 -5.84 16.56 -7.80
C CYS A 216 -5.19 16.17 -6.47
N ILE A 217 -5.23 14.87 -6.17
CA ILE A 217 -4.37 14.23 -5.17
C ILE A 217 -3.31 13.42 -5.91
N ALA A 218 -2.03 13.70 -5.65
CA ALA A 218 -0.87 13.01 -6.23
C ALA A 218 0.04 12.47 -5.14
N GLU A 219 0.06 11.15 -4.97
CA GLU A 219 0.81 10.46 -3.92
C GLU A 219 2.03 9.73 -4.49
N CYS A 220 3.18 9.82 -3.83
CA CYS A 220 4.40 9.06 -4.09
C CYS A 220 4.79 9.03 -5.58
N GLY A 221 4.49 7.94 -6.32
CA GLY A 221 4.72 7.87 -7.76
C GLY A 221 3.98 8.97 -8.54
N GLY A 222 2.74 9.28 -8.17
CA GLY A 222 1.97 10.38 -8.74
C GLY A 222 2.62 11.75 -8.48
N PHE A 223 3.15 11.95 -7.29
CA PHE A 223 3.94 13.14 -6.95
C PHE A 223 5.21 13.25 -7.81
N LEU A 224 5.95 12.16 -7.97
CA LEU A 224 7.15 12.12 -8.83
C LEU A 224 6.80 12.44 -10.29
N TYR A 225 5.67 11.95 -10.79
CA TYR A 225 5.20 12.24 -12.16
C TYR A 225 4.82 13.70 -12.40
N LEU A 226 4.45 14.43 -11.35
CA LEU A 226 4.17 15.88 -11.46
C LEU A 226 5.41 16.76 -11.55
N HIS A 227 6.62 16.25 -11.31
CA HIS A 227 7.88 17.02 -11.45
C HIS A 227 8.18 17.39 -12.91
N GLU A 228 9.17 18.26 -13.10
CA GLU A 228 9.72 18.56 -14.43
C GLU A 228 10.46 17.35 -15.00
N TYR A 229 11.20 16.63 -14.14
CA TYR A 229 12.01 15.48 -14.53
C TYR A 229 11.91 14.34 -13.50
N LEU A 230 12.13 13.12 -13.99
CA LEU A 230 12.28 11.93 -13.16
C LEU A 230 13.52 11.15 -13.59
N GLU A 231 14.36 10.78 -12.62
CA GLU A 231 15.55 9.96 -12.82
C GLU A 231 15.20 8.47 -12.75
N THR A 232 15.72 7.67 -13.67
CA THR A 232 15.58 6.20 -13.66
C THR A 232 16.60 5.55 -12.71
N PRO A 233 16.50 4.22 -12.48
CA PRO A 233 17.54 3.47 -11.77
C PRO A 233 18.94 3.62 -12.40
N GLU A 234 19.01 3.76 -13.73
CA GLU A 234 20.23 3.92 -14.54
C GLU A 234 20.77 5.36 -14.54
N LYS A 235 20.10 6.27 -13.86
CA LYS A 235 20.45 7.70 -13.77
C LYS A 235 20.12 8.52 -15.03
N ASP A 236 19.34 7.97 -15.94
CA ASP A 236 18.78 8.73 -17.06
C ASP A 236 17.64 9.64 -16.57
N LYS A 237 17.50 10.81 -17.19
CA LYS A 237 16.52 11.82 -16.80
C LYS A 237 15.49 12.00 -17.91
N TYR A 238 14.24 11.88 -17.55
CA TYR A 238 13.12 12.01 -18.48
C TYR A 238 12.15 13.11 -18.04
N PRO A 239 11.64 13.94 -18.98
CA PRO A 239 10.66 14.96 -18.67
C PRO A 239 9.31 14.35 -18.26
N MET A 240 8.69 14.92 -17.23
CA MET A 240 7.40 14.53 -16.69
C MET A 240 6.34 15.63 -16.89
N ALA A 241 5.28 15.68 -16.10
CA ALA A 241 4.16 16.63 -16.30
C ALA A 241 4.54 18.11 -16.08
N GLY A 242 5.60 18.42 -15.34
CA GLY A 242 6.12 19.78 -15.18
C GLY A 242 5.19 20.74 -14.41
N ILE A 243 4.46 20.22 -13.44
CA ILE A 243 3.66 21.02 -12.50
C ILE A 243 4.54 21.49 -11.35
N ILE A 244 5.37 20.60 -10.83
CA ILE A 244 6.30 20.86 -9.73
C ILE A 244 7.69 21.03 -10.34
N LYS A 245 8.36 22.11 -9.97
CA LYS A 245 9.75 22.36 -10.40
C LYS A 245 10.66 21.29 -9.81
N GLY A 246 11.80 21.09 -10.48
CA GLY A 246 12.81 20.17 -10.01
C GLY A 246 12.61 18.74 -10.47
N MET A 247 13.21 17.80 -9.74
CA MET A 247 13.37 16.43 -10.18
C MET A 247 13.16 15.42 -9.05
N GLY A 248 12.44 14.33 -9.39
CA GLY A 248 12.51 13.10 -8.64
C GLY A 248 13.79 12.33 -8.96
N TYR A 249 14.55 11.92 -7.97
CA TYR A 249 15.84 11.27 -8.17
C TYR A 249 16.03 10.03 -7.29
N ASN A 250 16.86 9.08 -7.77
CA ASN A 250 17.23 7.89 -7.04
C ASN A 250 18.26 8.23 -5.93
N ALA A 251 17.83 8.17 -4.69
CA ALA A 251 18.67 8.45 -3.53
C ALA A 251 19.61 7.27 -3.13
N GLY A 252 19.50 6.12 -3.82
CA GLY A 252 20.34 4.94 -3.60
C GLY A 252 20.10 4.18 -2.30
N ARG A 253 19.15 4.62 -1.48
CA ARG A 253 18.75 3.98 -0.23
C ARG A 253 17.32 4.33 0.12
N LEU A 254 16.71 3.52 1.00
CA LEU A 254 15.40 3.84 1.59
C LEU A 254 15.45 5.23 2.24
N GLN A 255 14.56 6.11 1.80
CA GLN A 255 14.50 7.50 2.27
C GLN A 255 13.63 7.64 3.49
N ARG A 256 12.39 7.17 3.39
CA ARG A 256 11.44 7.17 4.49
C ARG A 256 10.61 5.91 4.52
N PHE A 257 10.24 5.52 5.71
CA PHE A 257 9.38 4.37 5.98
C PHE A 257 8.60 4.59 7.26
N GLY A 258 7.31 4.28 7.22
CA GLY A 258 6.45 4.16 8.41
C GLY A 258 5.31 5.16 8.45
N TYR A 259 4.62 5.16 9.58
CA TYR A 259 3.46 5.99 9.82
C TYR A 259 3.86 7.39 10.28
N MET A 260 3.03 8.37 9.93
CA MET A 260 3.21 9.76 10.28
C MET A 260 1.88 10.50 10.42
N THR A 261 1.95 11.65 11.03
CA THR A 261 0.86 12.64 11.06
C THR A 261 1.30 13.85 10.24
N LEU A 262 0.46 14.27 9.29
CA LEU A 262 0.62 15.52 8.57
C LEU A 262 -0.30 16.56 9.19
N THR A 263 0.21 17.78 9.35
CA THR A 263 -0.58 18.94 9.79
C THR A 263 -0.48 20.02 8.72
N ALA A 264 -1.60 20.45 8.17
CA ALA A 264 -1.64 21.49 7.16
C ALA A 264 -1.24 22.85 7.76
N LYS A 265 -0.31 23.56 7.13
CA LYS A 265 0.13 24.89 7.60
C LYS A 265 -0.78 26.02 7.12
N LYS A 266 -1.64 25.75 6.15
CA LYS A 266 -2.64 26.67 5.56
C LYS A 266 -3.84 25.84 5.10
N ASP A 267 -4.90 26.50 4.67
CA ASP A 267 -6.01 25.82 4.02
C ASP A 267 -5.54 25.19 2.70
N THR A 268 -5.99 23.97 2.44
CA THR A 268 -5.61 23.16 1.28
C THR A 268 -6.81 22.36 0.79
N LEU A 269 -6.68 21.71 -0.38
CA LEU A 269 -7.68 20.79 -0.94
C LEU A 269 -8.17 19.74 0.06
N ILE A 270 -7.29 19.24 0.93
CA ILE A 270 -7.58 18.06 1.75
C ILE A 270 -7.67 18.34 3.25
N ALA A 271 -7.25 19.53 3.71
CA ALA A 271 -7.26 19.88 5.13
C ALA A 271 -7.27 21.39 5.32
N SER A 272 -7.96 21.85 6.36
CA SER A 272 -7.90 23.24 6.82
C SER A 272 -6.60 23.51 7.59
N ALA A 273 -6.25 24.78 7.74
CA ALA A 273 -5.06 25.18 8.50
C ALA A 273 -5.07 24.61 9.93
N ASN A 274 -3.95 23.99 10.33
CA ASN A 274 -3.75 23.27 11.60
C ASN A 274 -4.55 21.96 11.76
N GLU A 275 -5.30 21.54 10.76
CA GLU A 275 -5.91 20.21 10.74
C GLU A 275 -4.87 19.14 10.46
N SER A 276 -5.01 18.00 11.14
CA SER A 276 -4.04 16.89 11.05
C SER A 276 -4.70 15.61 10.57
N PHE A 277 -3.98 14.85 9.76
CA PHE A 277 -4.39 13.53 9.29
C PHE A 277 -3.21 12.56 9.28
N ARG A 278 -3.52 11.25 9.29
CA ARG A 278 -2.53 10.17 9.32
C ARG A 278 -2.21 9.70 7.92
N ALA A 279 -0.95 9.34 7.70
CA ALA A 279 -0.49 8.78 6.45
C ALA A 279 0.62 7.76 6.67
N HIS A 280 0.99 7.06 5.60
CA HIS A 280 2.11 6.14 5.56
C HIS A 280 3.05 6.53 4.42
N GLU A 281 4.35 6.39 4.63
CA GLU A 281 5.36 6.71 3.63
C GLU A 281 6.32 5.54 3.45
N PHE A 282 6.62 5.22 2.19
CA PHE A 282 7.61 4.20 1.84
C PHE A 282 8.18 4.48 0.45
N HIS A 283 9.40 5.04 0.36
CA HIS A 283 10.02 5.36 -0.92
C HIS A 283 11.54 5.35 -0.89
N TYR A 284 12.14 5.02 -2.03
CA TYR A 284 13.59 5.08 -2.32
C TYR A 284 13.97 6.30 -3.13
N TRP A 285 13.06 6.75 -4.01
CA TRP A 285 13.24 8.02 -4.70
C TRP A 285 12.99 9.19 -3.75
N ASN A 286 13.66 10.29 -4.02
CA ASN A 286 13.45 11.53 -3.30
C ASN A 286 13.17 12.67 -4.28
N SER A 287 12.90 13.85 -3.79
CA SER A 287 12.69 15.06 -4.58
C SER A 287 13.66 16.14 -4.12
N ASP A 288 14.23 16.89 -5.08
CA ASP A 288 14.99 18.11 -4.80
C ASP A 288 14.05 19.30 -4.47
N CYS A 289 12.74 19.10 -4.67
CA CYS A 289 11.70 20.07 -4.37
C CYS A 289 10.52 19.37 -3.66
N PRO A 290 10.68 18.97 -2.38
CA PRO A 290 9.69 18.15 -1.66
C PRO A 290 8.44 18.92 -1.21
N GLY A 291 8.38 20.25 -1.38
CA GLY A 291 7.33 21.10 -0.83
C GLY A 291 7.52 21.42 0.65
N GLU A 292 6.63 22.25 1.22
CA GLU A 292 6.72 22.69 2.62
C GLU A 292 5.36 23.02 3.25
N ASP A 293 4.26 22.72 2.59
CA ASP A 293 2.91 23.13 3.02
C ASP A 293 2.34 22.31 4.19
N TYR A 294 2.99 21.20 4.52
CA TYR A 294 2.61 20.36 5.66
C TYR A 294 3.78 20.19 6.64
N GLU A 295 3.48 20.20 7.93
CA GLU A 295 4.36 19.67 8.96
C GLU A 295 4.14 18.16 9.05
N ILE A 296 5.20 17.37 8.97
CA ILE A 296 5.17 15.90 9.05
C ILE A 296 5.82 15.46 10.34
N LYS A 297 5.07 14.83 11.23
CA LYS A 297 5.55 14.22 12.46
C LYS A 297 5.57 12.70 12.33
N LYS A 298 6.77 12.13 12.40
CA LYS A 298 6.97 10.67 12.29
C LYS A 298 6.52 9.96 13.57
N ALA A 299 5.81 8.84 13.45
CA ALA A 299 5.28 8.10 14.60
C ALA A 299 6.37 7.36 15.39
N SER A 300 7.47 6.93 14.75
CA SER A 300 8.50 6.08 15.36
C SER A 300 9.44 6.83 16.32
N ASP A 301 9.78 8.09 16.02
CA ASP A 301 10.79 8.87 16.74
C ASP A 301 10.37 10.31 17.05
N ASN A 302 9.13 10.68 16.69
CA ASN A 302 8.57 12.02 16.79
C ASN A 302 9.37 13.11 16.05
N SER A 303 10.26 12.76 15.14
CA SER A 303 10.96 13.73 14.31
C SER A 303 9.98 14.54 13.46
N ILE A 304 10.30 15.82 13.28
CA ILE A 304 9.46 16.78 12.54
C ILE A 304 10.22 17.23 11.31
N ALA A 305 9.50 17.30 10.18
CA ALA A 305 9.98 17.83 8.92
C ALA A 305 8.85 18.61 8.22
N SER A 306 9.20 19.38 7.20
CA SER A 306 8.22 19.99 6.29
C SER A 306 8.33 19.34 4.93
N ALA A 307 7.20 18.99 4.32
CA ALA A 307 7.13 18.48 2.95
C ALA A 307 5.69 18.58 2.40
N GLY A 308 5.52 18.20 1.12
CA GLY A 308 4.26 18.21 0.41
C GLY A 308 3.81 19.58 -0.06
N TYR A 309 3.10 19.57 -1.16
CA TYR A 309 2.42 20.74 -1.73
C TYR A 309 0.95 20.68 -1.39
N GLY A 310 0.39 21.81 -0.97
CA GLY A 310 -1.02 22.01 -0.73
C GLY A 310 -1.51 23.33 -1.30
N SER A 311 -2.58 23.28 -2.09
CA SER A 311 -3.36 24.43 -2.52
C SER A 311 -4.84 24.09 -2.49
N ASP A 312 -5.71 25.00 -2.85
CA ASP A 312 -7.17 24.75 -2.91
C ASP A 312 -7.54 23.61 -3.87
N THR A 313 -6.67 23.30 -4.83
CA THR A 313 -6.93 22.28 -5.87
C THR A 313 -5.87 21.18 -5.96
N LEU A 314 -4.79 21.24 -5.19
CA LEU A 314 -3.71 20.24 -5.27
C LEU A 314 -3.25 19.79 -3.90
N TYR A 315 -3.17 18.47 -3.71
CA TYR A 315 -2.26 17.83 -2.78
C TYR A 315 -1.23 17.02 -3.58
N ALA A 316 0.06 17.21 -3.29
CA ALA A 316 1.12 16.39 -3.89
C ALA A 316 2.26 16.14 -2.89
N GLY A 317 2.60 14.87 -2.66
CA GLY A 317 3.64 14.46 -1.71
C GLY A 317 3.91 12.97 -1.71
N PHE A 318 4.94 12.54 -0.96
CA PHE A 318 5.22 11.12 -0.81
C PHE A 318 4.21 10.36 0.08
N PRO A 319 3.61 10.96 1.12
CA PRO A 319 2.70 10.26 2.01
C PRO A 319 1.46 9.71 1.29
N HIS A 320 1.11 8.47 1.61
CA HIS A 320 -0.11 7.79 1.17
C HIS A 320 -1.20 7.95 2.22
N ILE A 321 -2.39 8.32 1.82
CA ILE A 321 -3.52 8.61 2.69
C ILE A 321 -4.53 7.47 2.61
N TYR A 322 -4.95 6.96 3.77
CA TYR A 322 -5.99 5.95 3.87
C TYR A 322 -7.31 6.61 4.29
N PHE A 323 -8.31 6.62 3.40
CA PHE A 323 -9.52 7.43 3.56
C PHE A 323 -10.39 6.98 4.73
N TYR A 324 -10.55 5.68 4.98
CA TYR A 324 -11.28 5.22 6.16
C TYR A 324 -10.67 5.67 7.50
N GLY A 325 -9.39 5.96 7.52
CA GLY A 325 -8.69 6.53 8.68
C GLY A 325 -8.71 8.07 8.71
N ASN A 326 -9.16 8.72 7.62
CA ASN A 326 -9.13 10.17 7.42
C ASN A 326 -10.33 10.62 6.55
N GLU A 327 -11.54 10.32 6.99
CA GLU A 327 -12.76 10.56 6.20
C GLU A 327 -12.89 12.04 5.77
N GLN A 328 -12.50 12.97 6.66
CA GLN A 328 -12.53 14.40 6.34
C GLN A 328 -11.66 14.76 5.12
N VAL A 329 -10.52 14.10 4.95
CA VAL A 329 -9.66 14.28 3.76
C VAL A 329 -10.38 13.89 2.48
N ALA A 330 -11.09 12.74 2.50
CA ALA A 330 -11.87 12.29 1.36
C ALA A 330 -13.06 13.21 1.10
N ASP A 331 -13.77 13.64 2.15
CA ASP A 331 -14.90 14.54 2.05
C ASP A 331 -14.49 15.91 1.48
N ASN A 332 -13.37 16.46 1.94
CA ASN A 332 -12.82 17.72 1.41
C ASN A 332 -12.49 17.57 -0.08
N PHE A 333 -11.84 16.47 -0.49
CA PHE A 333 -11.52 16.20 -1.89
C PHE A 333 -12.77 16.06 -2.76
N ILE A 334 -13.79 15.31 -2.29
CA ILE A 334 -15.04 15.10 -3.03
C ILE A 334 -15.81 16.41 -3.16
N ASN A 335 -15.84 17.26 -2.13
CA ASN A 335 -16.64 18.48 -2.07
C ASN A 335 -15.86 19.72 -2.54
N ALA A 336 -14.62 19.60 -3.01
CA ALA A 336 -13.87 20.76 -3.50
C ALA A 336 -14.67 21.52 -4.56
N CYS A 337 -14.78 22.83 -4.38
CA CYS A 337 -15.41 23.71 -5.39
C CYS A 337 -14.42 23.95 -6.53
N VAL A 338 -14.86 23.76 -7.77
CA VAL A 338 -14.12 24.11 -9.00
C VAL A 338 -14.64 25.39 -9.55
#